data_3dfdedfc45b928f5ee9a15bd1977b1c3
#
_entry.id   3dfdedfc45b928f5ee9a15bd1977b1c3
#
_cell.length_a   1.000
_cell.length_b   1.000
_cell.length_c   1.000
_cell.angle_alpha   90.00
_cell.angle_beta   90.00
_cell.angle_gamma   90.00
#
_symmetry.space_group_name_H-M   'P 1'
#
loop_
_entity.id
_entity.type
_entity.pdbx_description
1 polymer ?
#
loop_
_entity_poly.entity_id
_entity_poly.type
_entity_poly.pdbx_seq_one_letter_code
_entity_poly.pdbx_strand_id
1 'polypeptide(L)'
;MRNHFHLAVETPEPNLSDGMKWLQGTWARRFNDFRDETGRPFQGRYRAQHVEPGHALAQVAHYIHLNPVRAKIVPPERVSEHRWSSLYWFPR
;
A
#
# COMPACT_ATOMS: atom_id res chain seq x y z
N MET A 1 -8.36 -4.90 1.85
CA MET A 1 -8.82 -4.27 0.61
C MET A 1 -8.50 -5.21 -0.54
N ARG A 2 -9.43 -5.33 -1.47
CA ARG A 2 -9.33 -6.38 -2.49
C ARG A 2 -8.67 -5.92 -3.78
N ASN A 3 -8.71 -4.62 -4.08
CA ASN A 3 -8.35 -4.11 -5.39
C ASN A 3 -7.47 -2.87 -5.38
N HIS A 4 -6.97 -2.47 -4.21
CA HIS A 4 -6.07 -1.33 -4.10
C HIS A 4 -5.24 -1.42 -2.84
N PHE A 5 -4.20 -0.60 -2.77
CA PHE A 5 -3.34 -0.51 -1.60
C PHE A 5 -2.92 0.94 -1.38
N HIS A 6 -2.49 1.23 -0.18
CA HIS A 6 -1.96 2.53 0.21
C HIS A 6 -0.55 2.37 0.74
N LEU A 7 0.34 3.26 0.32
CA LEU A 7 1.71 3.31 0.80
C LEU A 7 2.01 4.71 1.34
N ALA A 8 2.66 4.77 2.48
CA ALA A 8 3.28 6.00 2.95
C ALA A 8 4.79 5.84 2.78
N VAL A 9 5.38 6.67 1.93
CA VAL A 9 6.81 6.55 1.59
C VAL A 9 7.50 7.89 1.77
N GLU A 10 8.76 7.83 2.19
CA GLU A 10 9.65 8.97 2.22
C GLU A 10 10.56 8.92 1.00
N THR A 11 10.65 10.03 0.28
CA THR A 11 11.49 10.13 -0.91
C THR A 11 12.54 11.22 -0.68
N PRO A 12 13.70 10.88 -0.11
CA PRO A 12 14.79 11.86 0.08
C PRO A 12 15.23 12.51 -1.23
N GLU A 13 15.09 11.79 -2.34
CA GLU A 13 15.35 12.27 -3.68
C GLU A 13 14.06 12.28 -4.50
N PRO A 14 13.95 13.13 -5.53
CA PRO A 14 12.71 13.25 -6.32
C PRO A 14 12.59 12.12 -7.36
N ASN A 15 12.51 10.88 -6.89
CA ASN A 15 12.49 9.69 -7.73
C ASN A 15 11.25 8.80 -7.50
N LEU A 16 10.17 9.34 -6.98
CA LEU A 16 8.96 8.56 -6.70
C LEU A 16 8.41 7.91 -7.97
N SER A 17 8.37 8.65 -9.07
CA SER A 17 7.81 8.15 -10.33
C SER A 17 8.58 6.93 -10.83
N ASP A 18 9.91 6.99 -10.79
CA ASP A 18 10.76 5.88 -11.19
C ASP A 18 10.58 4.66 -10.29
N GLY A 19 10.51 4.89 -8.98
CA GLY A 19 10.30 3.84 -7.99
C GLY A 19 8.96 3.15 -8.18
N MET A 20 7.90 3.90 -8.41
CA MET A 20 6.56 3.34 -8.63
C MET A 20 6.48 2.59 -9.96
N LYS A 21 7.13 3.08 -10.99
CA LYS A 21 7.21 2.38 -12.27
C LYS A 21 7.88 1.03 -12.11
N TRP A 22 9.00 1.00 -11.38
CA TRP A 22 9.71 -0.25 -11.10
C TRP A 22 8.85 -1.20 -10.28
N LEU A 23 8.24 -0.71 -9.22
CA LEU A 23 7.44 -1.53 -8.30
C LEU A 23 6.25 -2.15 -9.01
N GLN A 24 5.44 -1.34 -9.68
CA GLN A 24 4.23 -1.81 -10.36
C GLN A 24 4.58 -2.72 -11.53
N GLY A 25 5.60 -2.37 -12.32
CA GLY A 25 6.03 -3.18 -13.45
C GLY A 25 6.58 -4.52 -13.03
N THR A 26 7.42 -4.55 -12.00
CA THR A 26 8.00 -5.78 -11.48
C THR A 26 6.94 -6.69 -10.89
N TRP A 27 6.04 -6.14 -10.08
CA TRP A 27 4.96 -6.91 -9.48
C TRP A 27 4.02 -7.48 -10.55
N ALA A 28 3.64 -6.64 -11.52
CA ALA A 28 2.73 -7.06 -12.59
C ALA A 28 3.30 -8.22 -13.39
N ARG A 29 4.60 -8.15 -13.71
CA ARG A 29 5.27 -9.21 -14.46
C ARG A 29 5.29 -10.51 -13.66
N ARG A 30 5.69 -10.44 -12.38
CA ARG A 30 5.74 -11.63 -11.53
C ARG A 30 4.36 -12.21 -11.29
N PHE A 31 3.35 -11.37 -11.11
CA PHE A 31 1.96 -11.81 -10.93
C PHE A 31 1.47 -12.56 -12.18
N ASN A 32 1.69 -11.98 -13.36
CA ASN A 32 1.25 -12.60 -14.62
C ASN A 32 1.98 -13.92 -14.87
N ASP A 33 3.28 -13.98 -14.58
CA ASP A 33 4.05 -15.22 -14.72
C ASP A 33 3.54 -16.30 -13.76
N PHE A 34 3.30 -15.93 -12.51
CA PHE A 34 2.79 -16.84 -11.50
C PHE A 34 1.42 -17.40 -11.85
N ARG A 35 0.54 -16.54 -12.39
CA ARG A 35 -0.83 -16.91 -12.75
C ARG A 35 -0.97 -17.41 -14.18
N ASP A 36 0.10 -17.39 -14.97
CA ASP A 36 0.07 -17.71 -16.40
C ASP A 36 -1.01 -16.88 -17.12
N GLU A 37 -1.03 -15.58 -16.82
CA GLU A 37 -2.01 -14.65 -17.35
C GLU A 37 -1.31 -13.54 -18.13
N THR A 38 -2.08 -12.84 -18.94
CA THR A 38 -1.66 -11.62 -19.63
C THR A 38 -2.58 -10.48 -19.24
N GLY A 39 -2.13 -9.25 -19.47
CA GLY A 39 -2.94 -8.08 -19.17
C GLY A 39 -2.28 -7.17 -18.16
N ARG A 40 -3.08 -6.23 -17.63
CA ARG A 40 -2.59 -5.20 -16.71
C ARG A 40 -3.24 -5.35 -15.34
N PRO A 41 -2.51 -5.87 -14.34
CA PRO A 41 -3.05 -5.96 -12.98
C PRO A 41 -3.40 -4.60 -12.38
N PHE A 42 -2.68 -3.53 -12.78
CA PHE A 42 -2.96 -2.19 -12.32
C PHE A 42 -3.73 -1.40 -13.38
N GLN A 43 -4.78 -0.71 -12.95
CA GLN A 43 -5.65 0.07 -13.82
C GLN A 43 -5.17 1.51 -13.89
N GLY A 44 -4.05 1.74 -14.57
CA GLY A 44 -3.53 3.08 -14.76
C GLY A 44 -2.44 3.45 -13.77
N ARG A 45 -2.21 4.76 -13.67
CA ARG A 45 -1.11 5.29 -12.88
C ARG A 45 -1.47 5.36 -11.40
N TYR A 46 -0.44 5.29 -10.55
CA TYR A 46 -0.60 5.56 -9.13
C TYR A 46 -1.05 7.00 -8.90
N ARG A 47 -1.62 7.25 -7.75
CA ARG A 47 -1.95 8.60 -7.28
C ARG A 47 -1.07 8.91 -6.08
N ALA A 48 -0.48 10.11 -6.08
CA ALA A 48 0.38 10.54 -5.00
C ALA A 48 -0.15 11.82 -4.38
N GLN A 49 -0.03 11.92 -3.05
CA GLN A 49 -0.39 13.09 -2.30
C GLN A 49 0.74 13.40 -1.33
N HIS A 50 1.19 14.65 -1.34
CA HIS A 50 2.20 15.09 -0.40
C HIS A 50 1.61 15.18 1.01
N VAL A 51 2.33 14.66 1.99
CA VAL A 51 1.92 14.67 3.39
C VAL A 51 3.00 15.38 4.22
N GLU A 52 2.60 16.42 4.94
CA GLU A 52 3.52 17.11 5.83
C GLU A 52 3.96 16.19 6.98
N PRO A 53 5.25 16.25 7.40
CA PRO A 53 5.70 15.48 8.54
C PRO A 53 5.00 15.92 9.84
N GLY A 54 5.08 15.07 10.86
CA GLY A 54 4.46 15.36 12.16
C GLY A 54 3.04 14.86 12.26
N HIS A 55 2.13 15.71 12.73
CA HIS A 55 0.74 15.30 13.04
C HIS A 55 -0.01 14.79 11.82
N ALA A 56 0.13 15.46 10.68
CA ALA A 56 -0.54 15.04 9.45
C ALA A 56 -0.06 13.64 9.01
N LEU A 57 1.25 13.38 9.08
CA LEU A 57 1.81 12.08 8.74
C LEU A 57 1.30 10.99 9.69
N ALA A 58 1.23 11.29 11.00
CA ALA A 58 0.68 10.35 11.97
C ALA A 58 -0.77 10.00 11.67
N GLN A 59 -1.59 10.99 11.29
CA GLN A 59 -2.98 10.75 10.93
C GLN A 59 -3.10 9.86 9.70
N VAL A 60 -2.27 10.09 8.68
CA VAL A 60 -2.27 9.26 7.46
C VAL A 60 -1.86 7.83 7.79
N ALA A 61 -0.83 7.66 8.63
CA ALA A 61 -0.39 6.31 9.03
C ALA A 61 -1.50 5.56 9.77
N HIS A 62 -2.19 6.23 10.69
CA HIS A 62 -3.34 5.62 11.38
C HIS A 62 -4.46 5.27 10.42
N TYR A 63 -4.75 6.16 9.46
CA TYR A 63 -5.76 5.88 8.45
C TYR A 63 -5.44 4.61 7.67
N ILE A 64 -4.18 4.48 7.23
CA ILE A 64 -3.74 3.29 6.47
C ILE A 64 -3.87 2.04 7.35
N HIS A 65 -3.41 2.08 8.58
CA HIS A 65 -3.47 0.94 9.49
C HIS A 65 -4.91 0.51 9.84
N LEU A 66 -5.84 1.45 9.91
CA LEU A 66 -7.23 1.16 10.23
C LEU A 66 -8.09 0.86 9.00
N ASN A 67 -7.52 0.99 7.81
CA ASN A 67 -8.26 0.80 6.58
C ASN A 67 -8.90 -0.61 6.48
N PRO A 68 -8.22 -1.70 6.87
CA PRO A 68 -8.87 -3.01 6.86
C PRO A 68 -10.12 -3.08 7.74
N VAL A 69 -10.16 -2.35 8.86
CA VAL A 69 -11.34 -2.27 9.71
C VAL A 69 -12.46 -1.49 9.01
N ARG A 70 -12.13 -0.34 8.44
CA ARG A 70 -13.10 0.50 7.72
C ARG A 70 -13.69 -0.22 6.51
N ALA A 71 -12.90 -1.06 5.86
CA ALA A 71 -13.36 -1.89 4.73
C ALA A 71 -14.06 -3.16 5.18
N LYS A 72 -14.23 -3.35 6.49
CA LYS A 72 -14.90 -4.53 7.09
C LYS A 72 -14.22 -5.85 6.75
N ILE A 73 -12.90 -5.81 6.55
CA ILE A 73 -12.12 -7.02 6.29
C ILE A 73 -11.77 -7.72 7.60
N VAL A 74 -11.45 -6.94 8.64
CA VAL A 74 -11.14 -7.45 9.97
C VAL A 74 -11.88 -6.62 11.03
N PRO A 75 -12.23 -7.21 12.20
CA PRO A 75 -12.78 -6.43 13.30
C PRO A 75 -11.70 -5.56 13.96
N PRO A 76 -12.07 -4.47 14.67
CA PRO A 76 -11.10 -3.55 15.26
C PRO A 76 -10.11 -4.23 16.21
N GLU A 77 -10.57 -5.18 17.00
CA GLU A 77 -9.74 -5.88 17.99
C GLU A 77 -8.72 -6.82 17.36
N ARG A 78 -8.84 -7.09 16.07
CA ARG A 78 -7.95 -7.98 15.34
C ARG A 78 -7.20 -7.29 14.21
N VAL A 79 -7.19 -5.96 14.18
CA VAL A 79 -6.58 -5.22 13.07
C VAL A 79 -5.07 -5.49 12.94
N SER A 80 -4.39 -5.74 14.06
CA SER A 80 -2.96 -6.05 14.04
C SER A 80 -2.64 -7.45 13.49
N GLU A 81 -3.64 -8.28 13.30
CA GLU A 81 -3.47 -9.61 12.73
C GLU A 81 -3.59 -9.66 11.21
N HIS A 82 -3.93 -8.54 10.58
CA HIS A 82 -4.07 -8.48 9.13
C HIS A 82 -2.70 -8.44 8.47
N ARG A 83 -2.32 -9.53 7.82
CA ARG A 83 -0.96 -9.76 7.31
C ARG A 83 -0.55 -8.80 6.20
N TRP A 84 -1.50 -8.26 5.47
CA TRP A 84 -1.27 -7.38 4.33
C TRP A 84 -1.23 -5.90 4.73
N SER A 85 -0.95 -5.64 6.00
CA SER A 85 -0.75 -4.31 6.56
C SER A 85 0.58 -4.25 7.28
N SER A 86 1.25 -3.10 7.21
CA SER A 86 2.51 -2.91 7.94
C SER A 86 2.33 -3.01 9.45
N LEU A 87 1.13 -2.75 9.97
CA LEU A 87 0.83 -2.89 11.39
C LEU A 87 1.10 -4.31 11.90
N TYR A 88 0.87 -5.31 11.09
CA TYR A 88 1.14 -6.71 11.44
C TYR A 88 2.60 -6.93 11.82
N TRP A 89 3.51 -6.19 11.19
CA TRP A 89 4.95 -6.37 11.34
C TRP A 89 5.57 -5.50 12.42
N PHE A 90 4.78 -4.66 13.09
CA PHE A 90 5.28 -3.86 14.20
C PHE A 90 5.58 -4.77 15.41
N PRO A 91 6.62 -4.44 16.20
CA PRO A 91 6.91 -5.17 17.42
C PRO A 91 5.72 -5.16 18.36
N ARG A 92 5.49 -6.30 19.01
CA ARG A 92 4.39 -6.48 19.95
C ARG A 92 4.90 -6.71 21.36
#